data_2b71dd3b9c749056984d2f7689fc0a6b
#
_entry.id   2b71dd3b9c749056984d2f7689fc0a6b
#
_cell.length_a   1.000
_cell.length_b   1.000
_cell.length_c   1.000
_cell.angle_alpha   90.00
_cell.angle_beta   90.00
_cell.angle_gamma   90.00
#
_symmetry.space_group_name_H-M   'P 1'
#
loop_
_entity.id
_entity.type
_entity.pdbx_description
1 polymer ?
#
loop_
_entity_poly.entity_id
_entity_poly.type
_entity_poly.pdbx_seq_one_letter_code
_entity_poly.pdbx_strand_id
1 'polypeptide(L)'
;MIGKLRGLVGRMIPGADERAFNRARDAAIGPLVAEANFSARLADLSAASGGTSRESHVVIVPMQGSTFETWKPAGGNFLYEIAQSAREYAGADKVSVFEMHEGESVPDWHERLIRFMATSGATHLLAQIESDPFPPAQPNWDVLWPELSARWDGVFLGLMFDSGFRMVTLNARRIAAINDRFVVVDICMPMDGQMVAGRPEIGPVSMPVSDETFAVLDAALGDVQQIYDVSFIGALYPYRVQMIEALRSHGVEVAVNPHRADATRDFAESRTNQPTYVDYMRGLAQSKMTINFSISSSLNGQQLKTRILEASGMGCLVLTDDVDRSDRFWVAGEEMAYFTEPSEVPALVESYLSDPERLSRAQAAGKARARSINVTNFWGGIDAGLARRGLPQIRD
;
A
#
# COMPACT_ATOMS: atom_id res chain seq x y z
N MET A 1 14.51 24.20 1.33
CA MET A 1 13.35 24.54 2.18
C MET A 1 12.76 23.32 2.86
N ILE A 2 12.71 22.17 2.22
CA ILE A 2 12.19 20.87 2.75
C ILE A 2 12.93 20.37 4.00
N GLY A 3 14.26 20.55 4.09
CA GLY A 3 15.04 20.12 5.26
C GLY A 3 14.73 20.87 6.56
N LYS A 4 14.23 22.12 6.47
CA LYS A 4 13.83 22.91 7.64
C LYS A 4 12.44 22.53 8.20
N LEU A 5 11.56 22.01 7.37
CA LEU A 5 10.24 21.50 7.80
C LEU A 5 10.37 20.19 8.58
N ARG A 6 11.31 19.31 8.23
CA ARG A 6 11.58 18.06 8.98
C ARG A 6 12.08 18.30 10.41
N GLY A 7 12.79 19.40 10.65
CA GLY A 7 13.30 19.76 11.98
C GLY A 7 12.26 20.40 12.93
N LEU A 8 11.16 20.95 12.39
CA LEU A 8 10.11 21.62 13.19
C LEU A 8 9.06 20.63 13.75
N VAL A 9 8.98 19.44 13.22
CA VAL A 9 7.96 18.43 13.58
C VAL A 9 8.21 17.76 14.94
N GLY A 10 9.39 17.93 15.55
CA GLY A 10 9.81 17.12 16.71
C GLY A 10 9.32 17.56 18.09
N ARG A 11 8.76 18.76 18.29
CA ARG A 11 8.41 19.25 19.64
C ARG A 11 7.29 20.28 19.63
N MET A 12 6.03 19.94 19.37
CA MET A 12 4.97 20.94 19.46
C MET A 12 3.66 20.46 20.11
N ILE A 13 2.96 21.41 20.69
CA ILE A 13 1.69 21.31 21.41
C ILE A 13 0.60 20.74 20.49
N PRO A 14 -0.25 19.79 20.95
CA PRO A 14 -1.35 19.28 20.16
C PRO A 14 -2.22 20.38 19.53
N GLY A 15 -2.44 20.33 18.21
CA GLY A 15 -3.21 21.33 17.43
C GLY A 15 -2.41 22.52 16.91
N ALA A 16 -1.26 22.88 17.48
CA ALA A 16 -0.40 23.93 16.92
C ALA A 16 0.27 23.49 15.62
N ASP A 17 0.70 22.24 15.58
CA ASP A 17 1.31 21.61 14.40
C ASP A 17 0.37 21.51 13.22
N GLU A 18 -0.89 21.15 13.46
CA GLU A 18 -1.88 21.02 12.40
C GLU A 18 -2.21 22.37 11.78
N ARG A 19 -2.34 23.42 12.61
CA ARG A 19 -2.50 24.78 12.09
C ARG A 19 -1.29 25.30 11.33
N ALA A 20 -0.08 24.95 11.79
CA ALA A 20 1.16 25.31 11.09
C ALA A 20 1.29 24.54 9.76
N PHE A 21 0.97 23.26 9.77
CA PHE A 21 0.90 22.42 8.58
C PHE A 21 -0.09 22.98 7.55
N ASN A 22 -1.32 23.26 7.97
CA ASN A 22 -2.36 23.79 7.08
C ASN A 22 -1.96 25.13 6.49
N ARG A 23 -1.40 26.07 7.28
CA ARG A 23 -0.91 27.35 6.73
C ARG A 23 0.22 27.18 5.71
N ALA A 24 1.18 26.30 6.00
CA ALA A 24 2.28 26.01 5.07
C ALA A 24 1.75 25.37 3.79
N ARG A 25 0.75 24.50 3.91
CA ARG A 25 0.09 23.86 2.80
C ARG A 25 -0.70 24.85 1.95
N ASP A 26 -1.51 25.72 2.58
CA ASP A 26 -2.28 26.76 1.88
C ASP A 26 -1.38 27.71 1.08
N ALA A 27 -0.26 28.09 1.68
CA ALA A 27 0.73 28.93 0.99
C ALA A 27 1.34 28.25 -0.23
N ALA A 28 1.49 26.95 -0.17
CA ALA A 28 2.10 26.17 -1.23
C ALA A 28 1.12 25.82 -2.36
N ILE A 29 -0.15 25.55 -2.05
CA ILE A 29 -1.16 25.19 -3.06
C ILE A 29 -1.80 26.44 -3.71
N GLY A 30 -1.76 27.62 -3.05
CA GLY A 30 -2.35 28.83 -3.57
C GLY A 30 -1.97 29.16 -5.03
N PRO A 31 -0.68 29.14 -5.39
CA PRO A 31 -0.26 29.34 -6.78
C PRO A 31 -0.84 28.28 -7.73
N LEU A 32 -0.91 27.01 -7.30
CA LEU A 32 -1.44 25.91 -8.11
C LEU A 32 -2.95 26.06 -8.36
N VAL A 33 -3.70 26.50 -7.36
CA VAL A 33 -5.13 26.81 -7.52
C VAL A 33 -5.33 27.95 -8.52
N ALA A 34 -4.51 29.00 -8.44
CA ALA A 34 -4.56 30.12 -9.37
C ALA A 34 -4.21 29.71 -10.81
N GLU A 35 -3.17 28.87 -10.97
CA GLU A 35 -2.77 28.35 -12.28
C GLU A 35 -3.82 27.41 -12.87
N ALA A 36 -4.41 26.54 -12.05
CA ALA A 36 -5.43 25.61 -12.48
C ALA A 36 -6.69 26.31 -13.03
N ASN A 37 -7.06 27.46 -12.46
CA ASN A 37 -8.20 28.29 -12.91
C ASN A 37 -9.46 27.48 -13.25
N PHE A 38 -9.83 26.53 -12.39
CA PHE A 38 -10.92 25.58 -12.67
C PHE A 38 -12.27 26.26 -12.87
N SER A 39 -12.52 27.41 -12.25
CA SER A 39 -13.77 28.16 -12.46
C SER A 39 -13.98 28.55 -13.91
N ALA A 40 -12.93 28.90 -14.65
CA ALA A 40 -13.01 29.18 -16.08
C ALA A 40 -12.98 27.90 -16.93
N ARG A 41 -12.07 26.96 -16.59
CA ARG A 41 -11.87 25.72 -17.36
C ARG A 41 -13.06 24.76 -17.32
N LEU A 42 -13.83 24.77 -16.23
CA LEU A 42 -14.95 23.87 -15.98
C LEU A 42 -16.31 24.58 -15.97
N ALA A 43 -16.38 25.79 -16.53
CA ALA A 43 -17.60 26.60 -16.54
C ALA A 43 -18.79 25.93 -17.26
N ASP A 44 -18.49 25.02 -18.19
CA ASP A 44 -19.47 24.24 -18.95
C ASP A 44 -19.94 22.96 -18.22
N LEU A 45 -19.27 22.54 -17.16
CA LEU A 45 -19.67 21.37 -16.38
C LEU A 45 -20.68 21.74 -15.31
N SER A 46 -21.82 21.06 -15.34
CA SER A 46 -22.85 21.18 -14.31
C SER A 46 -22.38 20.58 -12.98
N ALA A 47 -22.97 21.05 -11.89
CA ALA A 47 -22.83 20.39 -10.60
C ALA A 47 -23.35 18.94 -10.67
N ALA A 48 -22.84 18.08 -9.80
CA ALA A 48 -23.27 16.69 -9.72
C ALA A 48 -24.80 16.62 -9.55
N SER A 49 -25.49 16.00 -10.49
CA SER A 49 -26.91 15.66 -10.34
C SER A 49 -27.00 14.34 -9.60
N GLY A 50 -27.40 14.37 -8.32
CA GLY A 50 -27.47 13.18 -7.48
C GLY A 50 -28.26 12.05 -8.13
N GLY A 51 -27.63 10.91 -8.22
CA GLY A 51 -28.08 9.56 -8.09
C GLY A 51 -29.14 8.97 -9.02
N THR A 52 -28.69 8.46 -10.13
CA THR A 52 -29.24 7.18 -10.63
C THR A 52 -28.32 6.05 -10.15
N SER A 53 -28.91 4.90 -9.75
CA SER A 53 -28.13 3.68 -9.49
C SER A 53 -27.25 3.41 -10.71
N ARG A 54 -25.95 3.58 -10.56
CA ARG A 54 -24.97 3.36 -11.61
C ARG A 54 -24.33 2.01 -11.37
N GLU A 55 -24.03 1.29 -12.43
CA GLU A 55 -23.18 0.12 -12.35
C GLU A 55 -21.81 0.53 -11.80
N SER A 56 -21.23 -0.29 -10.93
CA SER A 56 -19.94 0.02 -10.31
C SER A 56 -18.84 0.16 -11.35
N HIS A 57 -18.09 1.24 -11.29
CA HIS A 57 -16.93 1.50 -12.13
C HIS A 57 -15.83 2.19 -11.30
N VAL A 58 -14.69 1.54 -11.22
CA VAL A 58 -13.53 2.02 -10.46
C VAL A 58 -12.51 2.68 -11.37
N VAL A 59 -12.14 3.91 -11.05
CA VAL A 59 -11.06 4.63 -11.73
C VAL A 59 -9.85 4.66 -10.82
N ILE A 60 -8.72 4.15 -11.30
CA ILE A 60 -7.45 4.13 -10.58
C ILE A 60 -6.55 5.20 -11.17
N VAL A 61 -6.09 6.12 -10.33
CA VAL A 61 -5.15 7.19 -10.73
C VAL A 61 -3.76 6.82 -10.22
N PRO A 62 -2.84 6.49 -11.14
CA PRO A 62 -1.47 6.14 -10.78
C PRO A 62 -0.71 7.34 -10.24
N MET A 63 0.30 7.05 -9.44
CA MET A 63 1.31 8.03 -9.11
C MET A 63 2.17 8.36 -10.32
N GLN A 64 2.80 9.51 -10.24
CA GLN A 64 3.69 10.13 -11.19
C GLN A 64 4.56 9.18 -12.03
N GLY A 65 4.66 9.50 -13.33
CA GLY A 65 5.72 9.00 -14.23
C GLY A 65 5.64 7.53 -14.59
N SER A 66 4.59 6.85 -14.16
CA SER A 66 4.31 5.48 -14.54
C SER A 66 3.23 5.49 -15.60
N THR A 67 3.52 5.05 -16.78
CA THR A 67 2.51 4.74 -17.78
C THR A 67 2.08 3.29 -17.58
N PHE A 68 0.78 3.04 -17.54
CA PHE A 68 0.22 1.68 -17.35
C PHE A 68 0.74 0.71 -18.44
N GLU A 69 1.02 1.23 -19.63
CA GLU A 69 1.61 0.46 -20.73
C GLU A 69 3.00 -0.12 -20.40
N THR A 70 3.74 0.51 -19.49
CA THR A 70 5.03 -0.01 -19.00
C THR A 70 4.88 -0.99 -17.84
N TRP A 71 3.69 -1.09 -17.27
CA TRP A 71 3.42 -1.99 -16.17
C TRP A 71 3.18 -3.41 -16.71
N LYS A 72 3.64 -4.36 -15.95
CA LYS A 72 3.51 -5.77 -16.32
C LYS A 72 3.40 -6.63 -15.06
N PRO A 73 2.78 -7.81 -15.15
CA PRO A 73 2.75 -8.76 -14.06
C PRO A 73 4.18 -9.10 -13.61
N ALA A 74 4.35 -9.28 -12.32
CA ALA A 74 5.65 -9.48 -11.69
C ALA A 74 6.68 -8.36 -11.93
N GLY A 75 6.22 -7.15 -12.25
CA GLY A 75 7.06 -5.96 -12.41
C GLY A 75 7.38 -5.22 -11.11
N GLY A 76 6.73 -5.58 -10.01
CA GLY A 76 6.93 -4.93 -8.69
C GLY A 76 6.28 -3.56 -8.57
N ASN A 77 5.27 -3.25 -9.37
CA ASN A 77 4.52 -2.00 -9.29
C ASN A 77 3.23 -2.19 -8.50
N PHE A 78 3.12 -1.56 -7.35
CA PHE A 78 1.94 -1.67 -6.48
C PHE A 78 0.63 -1.24 -7.15
N LEU A 79 0.67 -0.20 -7.98
CA LEU A 79 -0.54 0.28 -8.65
C LEU A 79 -0.96 -0.65 -9.79
N TYR A 80 -0.02 -1.35 -10.42
CA TYR A 80 -0.35 -2.46 -11.31
C TYR A 80 -1.13 -3.54 -10.55
N GLU A 81 -0.59 -3.99 -9.42
CA GLU A 81 -1.22 -5.04 -8.61
C GLU A 81 -2.61 -4.61 -8.13
N ILE A 82 -2.78 -3.35 -7.73
CA ILE A 82 -4.08 -2.79 -7.38
C ILE A 82 -5.03 -2.78 -8.59
N ALA A 83 -4.57 -2.30 -9.75
CA ALA A 83 -5.42 -2.20 -10.94
C ALA A 83 -5.82 -3.58 -11.47
N GLN A 84 -4.85 -4.51 -11.52
CA GLN A 84 -5.11 -5.86 -12.00
C GLN A 84 -6.01 -6.64 -11.03
N SER A 85 -5.74 -6.56 -9.74
CA SER A 85 -6.61 -7.18 -8.73
C SER A 85 -8.03 -6.57 -8.69
N ALA A 86 -8.17 -5.27 -9.01
CA ALA A 86 -9.49 -4.67 -9.17
C ALA A 86 -10.27 -5.31 -10.34
N ARG A 87 -9.58 -5.55 -11.47
CA ARG A 87 -10.17 -6.24 -12.62
C ARG A 87 -10.57 -7.68 -12.31
N GLU A 88 -9.76 -8.37 -11.54
CA GLU A 88 -10.05 -9.73 -11.06
C GLU A 88 -11.24 -9.74 -10.08
N TYR A 89 -11.38 -8.69 -9.27
CA TYR A 89 -12.45 -8.58 -8.28
C TYR A 89 -13.78 -8.12 -8.87
N ALA A 90 -13.79 -7.02 -9.62
CA ALA A 90 -14.99 -6.33 -10.09
C ALA A 90 -15.37 -6.67 -11.54
N GLY A 91 -14.42 -7.14 -12.35
CA GLY A 91 -14.54 -7.31 -13.79
C GLY A 91 -13.67 -6.31 -14.56
N ALA A 92 -13.07 -6.76 -15.65
CA ALA A 92 -12.10 -5.96 -16.40
C ALA A 92 -12.72 -4.71 -17.04
N ASP A 93 -13.96 -4.78 -17.45
CA ASP A 93 -14.77 -3.72 -18.04
C ASP A 93 -15.21 -2.64 -17.03
N LYS A 94 -15.13 -2.96 -15.74
CA LYS A 94 -15.49 -2.07 -14.64
C LYS A 94 -14.30 -1.32 -14.03
N VAL A 95 -13.11 -1.41 -14.63
CA VAL A 95 -11.89 -0.78 -14.09
C VAL A 95 -11.16 0.00 -15.18
N SER A 96 -10.98 1.28 -14.93
CA SER A 96 -10.17 2.17 -15.78
C SER A 96 -8.95 2.65 -15.02
N VAL A 97 -7.85 2.81 -15.75
CA VAL A 97 -6.66 3.51 -15.26
C VAL A 97 -6.58 4.86 -15.95
N PHE A 98 -6.50 5.93 -15.17
CA PHE A 98 -6.48 7.31 -15.66
C PHE A 98 -5.10 7.92 -15.52
N GLU A 99 -4.33 7.91 -16.58
CA GLU A 99 -2.94 8.34 -16.61
C GLU A 99 -2.77 9.79 -17.09
N MET A 100 -1.65 10.39 -16.71
CA MET A 100 -1.19 11.64 -17.31
C MET A 100 -0.55 11.34 -18.67
N HIS A 101 -0.91 12.11 -19.71
CA HIS A 101 -0.34 11.95 -21.02
C HIS A 101 1.07 12.57 -21.08
N GLU A 102 1.91 12.05 -21.99
CA GLU A 102 3.23 12.62 -22.21
C GLU A 102 3.13 14.09 -22.66
N GLY A 103 3.84 14.97 -21.96
CA GLY A 103 3.82 16.41 -22.23
C GLY A 103 2.58 17.16 -21.74
N GLU A 104 1.62 16.46 -21.11
CA GLU A 104 0.44 17.09 -20.51
C GLU A 104 0.83 17.93 -19.28
N SER A 105 0.30 19.14 -19.15
CA SER A 105 0.50 19.93 -17.93
C SER A 105 -0.34 19.39 -16.77
N VAL A 106 0.09 19.64 -15.53
CA VAL A 106 -0.68 19.22 -14.34
C VAL A 106 -2.08 19.83 -14.31
N PRO A 107 -2.28 21.12 -14.60
CA PRO A 107 -3.62 21.69 -14.70
C PRO A 107 -4.52 21.05 -15.76
N ASP A 108 -3.96 20.69 -16.93
CA ASP A 108 -4.72 20.06 -18.00
C ASP A 108 -5.12 18.63 -17.61
N TRP A 109 -4.20 17.90 -16.98
CA TRP A 109 -4.49 16.58 -16.43
C TRP A 109 -5.59 16.61 -15.36
N HIS A 110 -5.52 17.56 -14.43
CA HIS A 110 -6.56 17.73 -13.41
C HIS A 110 -7.92 18.06 -14.05
N GLU A 111 -7.96 18.96 -15.03
CA GLU A 111 -9.18 19.28 -15.76
C GLU A 111 -9.75 18.03 -16.45
N ARG A 112 -8.90 17.28 -17.16
CA ARG A 112 -9.29 16.06 -17.89
C ARG A 112 -9.83 15.00 -16.93
N LEU A 113 -9.21 14.82 -15.74
CA LEU A 113 -9.71 13.90 -14.73
C LEU A 113 -11.09 14.32 -14.20
N ILE A 114 -11.28 15.60 -13.87
CA ILE A 114 -12.59 16.09 -13.40
C ILE A 114 -13.67 15.86 -14.46
N ARG A 115 -13.39 16.21 -15.72
CA ARG A 115 -14.32 16.00 -16.84
C ARG A 115 -14.65 14.51 -17.02
N PHE A 116 -13.64 13.66 -17.00
CA PHE A 116 -13.83 12.23 -17.10
C PHE A 116 -14.72 11.70 -15.97
N MET A 117 -14.40 12.00 -14.72
CA MET A 117 -15.17 11.53 -13.57
C MET A 117 -16.62 12.04 -13.60
N ALA A 118 -16.84 13.29 -14.01
CA ALA A 118 -18.16 13.89 -14.10
C ALA A 118 -19.04 13.26 -15.20
N THR A 119 -18.46 12.68 -16.25
CA THR A 119 -19.21 12.26 -17.46
C THR A 119 -19.15 10.75 -17.75
N SER A 120 -18.18 10.01 -17.21
CA SER A 120 -17.97 8.58 -17.50
C SER A 120 -18.93 7.64 -16.78
N GLY A 121 -19.69 8.13 -15.80
CA GLY A 121 -20.48 7.26 -14.92
C GLY A 121 -19.68 6.54 -13.84
N ALA A 122 -18.37 6.83 -13.70
CA ALA A 122 -17.52 6.27 -12.65
C ALA A 122 -18.13 6.48 -11.26
N THR A 123 -18.06 5.43 -10.42
CA THR A 123 -18.63 5.42 -9.08
C THR A 123 -17.55 5.52 -7.99
N HIS A 124 -16.36 5.04 -8.29
CA HIS A 124 -15.24 5.04 -7.35
C HIS A 124 -13.97 5.59 -8.02
N LEU A 125 -13.21 6.35 -7.25
CA LEU A 125 -11.87 6.81 -7.57
C LEU A 125 -10.91 6.25 -6.53
N LEU A 126 -9.84 5.58 -6.94
CA LEU A 126 -8.79 5.14 -6.04
C LEU A 126 -7.47 5.82 -6.42
N ALA A 127 -6.83 6.43 -5.45
CA ALA A 127 -5.51 7.03 -5.62
C ALA A 127 -4.70 7.00 -4.33
N GLN A 128 -3.39 6.95 -4.46
CA GLN A 128 -2.49 7.15 -3.33
C GLN A 128 -2.46 8.63 -2.95
N ILE A 129 -2.58 8.91 -1.64
CA ILE A 129 -2.68 10.28 -1.13
C ILE A 129 -1.46 10.74 -0.32
N GLU A 130 -0.44 9.90 -0.22
CA GLU A 130 0.77 10.18 0.58
C GLU A 130 1.78 11.07 -0.11
N SER A 131 1.53 11.40 -1.37
CA SER A 131 2.46 12.20 -2.15
C SER A 131 2.85 13.48 -1.41
N ASP A 132 4.15 13.74 -1.39
CA ASP A 132 4.68 15.08 -1.06
C ASP A 132 3.86 16.11 -1.83
N PRO A 133 3.45 17.20 -1.20
CA PRO A 133 2.59 18.21 -1.82
C PRO A 133 3.05 18.72 -3.18
N PHE A 134 4.27 18.41 -3.63
CA PHE A 134 4.91 19.19 -4.69
C PHE A 134 5.76 18.48 -5.76
N PRO A 135 5.69 17.20 -6.02
CA PRO A 135 6.24 16.73 -7.27
C PRO A 135 5.37 17.25 -8.42
N PRO A 136 5.97 17.84 -9.47
CA PRO A 136 5.22 18.52 -10.54
C PRO A 136 4.28 17.62 -11.33
N ALA A 137 4.33 16.32 -11.15
CA ALA A 137 3.53 15.35 -11.92
C ALA A 137 2.63 14.45 -11.07
N GLN A 138 2.24 14.85 -9.87
CA GLN A 138 1.29 14.13 -9.05
C GLN A 138 -0.04 14.87 -8.94
N PRO A 139 -1.18 14.17 -8.83
CA PRO A 139 -2.43 14.83 -8.51
C PRO A 139 -2.30 15.58 -7.20
N ASN A 140 -2.63 16.85 -7.22
CA ASN A 140 -2.70 17.63 -6.00
C ASN A 140 -4.14 17.57 -5.47
N TRP A 141 -4.37 16.65 -4.54
CA TRP A 141 -5.72 16.38 -4.06
C TRP A 141 -6.35 17.54 -3.31
N ASP A 142 -5.57 18.43 -2.73
CA ASP A 142 -6.09 19.68 -2.13
C ASP A 142 -6.67 20.63 -3.17
N VAL A 143 -6.12 20.62 -4.40
CA VAL A 143 -6.59 21.44 -5.52
C VAL A 143 -7.72 20.76 -6.28
N LEU A 144 -7.56 19.45 -6.47
CA LEU A 144 -8.42 18.64 -7.33
C LEU A 144 -9.74 18.26 -6.63
N TRP A 145 -9.67 17.80 -5.38
CA TRP A 145 -10.82 17.23 -4.69
C TRP A 145 -11.98 18.20 -4.43
N PRO A 146 -11.77 19.47 -4.09
CA PRO A 146 -12.87 20.44 -3.99
C PRO A 146 -13.69 20.52 -5.28
N GLU A 147 -13.02 20.64 -6.42
CA GLU A 147 -13.67 20.77 -7.73
C GLU A 147 -14.30 19.48 -8.21
N LEU A 148 -13.63 18.37 -7.99
CA LEU A 148 -14.12 17.05 -8.34
C LEU A 148 -15.38 16.70 -7.53
N SER A 149 -15.34 16.90 -6.21
CA SER A 149 -16.47 16.59 -5.32
C SER A 149 -17.71 17.46 -5.55
N ALA A 150 -17.55 18.62 -6.17
CA ALA A 150 -18.66 19.50 -6.58
C ALA A 150 -19.39 19.00 -7.84
N ARG A 151 -18.71 18.19 -8.69
CA ARG A 151 -19.20 17.77 -10.01
C ARG A 151 -19.39 16.27 -10.16
N TRP A 152 -18.91 15.51 -9.21
CA TRP A 152 -19.01 14.05 -9.19
C TRP A 152 -19.45 13.57 -7.81
N ASP A 153 -20.42 12.68 -7.78
CA ASP A 153 -21.08 12.18 -6.57
C ASP A 153 -20.59 10.79 -6.10
N GLY A 154 -19.52 10.25 -6.71
CA GLY A 154 -18.95 8.96 -6.32
C GLY A 154 -18.02 9.03 -5.10
N VAL A 155 -17.40 7.92 -4.79
CA VAL A 155 -16.55 7.70 -3.60
C VAL A 155 -15.07 7.83 -3.95
N PHE A 156 -14.34 8.65 -3.22
CA PHE A 156 -12.88 8.74 -3.33
C PHE A 156 -12.19 7.85 -2.29
N LEU A 157 -11.53 6.80 -2.73
CA LEU A 157 -10.73 5.88 -1.94
C LEU A 157 -9.27 6.39 -1.89
N GLY A 158 -8.91 7.03 -0.80
CA GLY A 158 -7.55 7.54 -0.59
C GLY A 158 -6.65 6.47 0.04
N LEU A 159 -5.76 5.87 -0.75
CA LEU A 159 -4.85 4.83 -0.30
C LEU A 159 -3.66 5.42 0.46
N MET A 160 -3.40 4.91 1.66
CA MET A 160 -2.26 5.25 2.51
C MET A 160 -1.38 4.03 2.79
N PHE A 161 -0.06 4.18 2.59
CA PHE A 161 0.95 3.17 2.92
C PHE A 161 1.70 3.48 4.22
N ASP A 162 1.81 4.76 4.55
CA ASP A 162 2.68 5.26 5.62
C ASP A 162 1.92 6.14 6.63
N SER A 163 0.74 5.69 7.07
CA SER A 163 -0.07 6.41 8.07
C SER A 163 0.64 6.61 9.43
N GLY A 164 1.72 5.87 9.69
CA GLY A 164 2.61 6.11 10.81
C GLY A 164 3.35 7.46 10.76
N PHE A 165 3.41 8.12 9.59
CA PHE A 165 3.94 9.46 9.46
C PHE A 165 2.85 10.51 9.67
N ARG A 166 3.05 11.39 10.66
CA ARG A 166 2.08 12.42 11.01
C ARG A 166 1.66 13.30 9.83
N MET A 167 2.57 13.62 8.92
CA MET A 167 2.26 14.43 7.74
C MET A 167 1.23 13.75 6.82
N VAL A 168 1.34 12.45 6.64
CA VAL A 168 0.39 11.64 5.86
C VAL A 168 -1.01 11.71 6.47
N THR A 169 -1.10 11.51 7.78
CA THR A 169 -2.37 11.59 8.51
C THR A 169 -2.98 13.00 8.46
N LEU A 170 -2.17 14.05 8.60
CA LEU A 170 -2.65 15.43 8.50
C LEU A 170 -3.17 15.76 7.09
N ASN A 171 -2.50 15.25 6.05
CA ASN A 171 -2.97 15.40 4.67
C ASN A 171 -4.30 14.68 4.45
N ALA A 172 -4.42 13.43 4.90
CA ALA A 172 -5.67 12.68 4.83
C ALA A 172 -6.83 13.38 5.55
N ARG A 173 -6.60 13.93 6.76
CA ARG A 173 -7.59 14.71 7.49
C ARG A 173 -8.05 15.95 6.74
N ARG A 174 -7.10 16.64 6.10
CA ARG A 174 -7.39 17.82 5.30
C ARG A 174 -8.29 17.49 4.11
N ILE A 175 -7.96 16.44 3.37
CA ILE A 175 -8.76 15.97 2.23
C ILE A 175 -10.15 15.50 2.71
N ALA A 176 -10.21 14.75 3.81
CA ALA A 176 -11.45 14.26 4.40
C ALA A 176 -12.39 15.39 4.89
N ALA A 177 -11.84 16.54 5.28
CA ALA A 177 -12.62 17.68 5.71
C ALA A 177 -13.38 18.39 4.56
N ILE A 178 -12.96 18.16 3.32
CA ILE A 178 -13.57 18.78 2.13
C ILE A 178 -14.93 18.14 1.81
N ASN A 179 -14.99 16.78 1.84
CA ASN A 179 -16.21 16.06 1.52
C ASN A 179 -16.23 14.69 2.21
N ASP A 180 -17.43 14.26 2.66
CA ASP A 180 -17.63 13.02 3.42
C ASP A 180 -17.59 11.75 2.57
N ARG A 181 -17.57 11.87 1.25
CA ARG A 181 -17.37 10.76 0.32
C ARG A 181 -15.89 10.38 0.12
N PHE A 182 -14.97 11.09 0.75
CA PHE A 182 -13.59 10.67 0.87
C PHE A 182 -13.45 9.60 1.95
N VAL A 183 -12.79 8.50 1.61
CA VAL A 183 -12.60 7.34 2.47
C VAL A 183 -11.14 6.94 2.46
N VAL A 184 -10.52 6.90 3.63
CA VAL A 184 -9.15 6.42 3.76
C VAL A 184 -9.12 4.91 3.72
N VAL A 185 -8.25 4.37 2.87
CA VAL A 185 -7.87 2.95 2.83
C VAL A 185 -6.44 2.85 3.38
N ASP A 186 -6.29 2.31 4.57
CA ASP A 186 -5.02 2.25 5.27
C ASP A 186 -4.47 0.83 5.31
N ILE A 187 -3.30 0.61 4.75
CA ILE A 187 -2.59 -0.67 4.84
C ILE A 187 -1.71 -0.78 6.09
N CYS A 188 -1.48 0.35 6.77
CA CYS A 188 -0.87 0.33 8.09
C CYS A 188 -1.88 -0.11 9.14
N MET A 189 -1.38 -0.45 10.30
CA MET A 189 -2.21 -0.65 11.48
C MET A 189 -2.57 0.71 12.08
N PRO A 190 -3.81 1.18 11.96
CA PRO A 190 -4.24 2.24 12.84
C PRO A 190 -4.19 1.73 14.28
N MET A 191 -3.67 2.50 15.20
CA MET A 191 -3.86 2.22 16.60
C MET A 191 -5.37 2.18 16.90
N ASP A 192 -5.81 1.27 17.75
CA ASP A 192 -7.23 1.09 18.02
C ASP A 192 -7.92 2.45 18.28
N GLY A 193 -8.96 2.72 17.50
CA GLY A 193 -9.72 3.97 17.58
C GLY A 193 -9.16 5.16 16.80
N GLN A 194 -8.09 5.02 16.02
CA GLN A 194 -7.68 6.09 15.12
C GLN A 194 -8.74 6.33 14.03
N MET A 195 -9.04 7.59 13.85
CA MET A 195 -10.01 8.06 12.87
C MET A 195 -9.48 9.24 12.11
N VAL A 196 -9.70 9.27 10.79
CA VAL A 196 -9.42 10.43 9.95
C VAL A 196 -10.65 11.32 9.91
N ALA A 197 -10.52 12.58 10.33
CA ALA A 197 -11.62 13.54 10.42
C ALA A 197 -12.87 13.01 11.18
N GLY A 198 -12.67 12.22 12.24
CA GLY A 198 -13.75 11.65 13.04
C GLY A 198 -14.51 10.49 12.39
N ARG A 199 -13.99 9.93 11.29
CA ARG A 199 -14.61 8.81 10.56
C ARG A 199 -13.76 7.55 10.71
N PRO A 200 -14.40 6.35 10.74
CA PRO A 200 -13.64 5.10 10.73
C PRO A 200 -12.86 4.96 9.41
N GLU A 201 -11.62 4.53 9.54
CA GLU A 201 -10.79 4.16 8.39
C GLU A 201 -11.15 2.75 7.91
N ILE A 202 -10.87 2.45 6.65
CA ILE A 202 -10.88 1.10 6.12
C ILE A 202 -9.47 0.53 6.28
N GLY A 203 -9.35 -0.54 7.02
CA GLY A 203 -8.08 -1.21 7.25
C GLY A 203 -7.98 -1.87 8.62
N PRO A 204 -6.86 -2.54 8.91
CA PRO A 204 -5.81 -2.84 7.93
C PRO A 204 -6.30 -3.76 6.82
N VAL A 205 -5.82 -3.54 5.61
CA VAL A 205 -6.01 -4.42 4.46
C VAL A 205 -4.65 -4.84 3.91
N SER A 206 -4.52 -6.11 3.50
CA SER A 206 -3.28 -6.57 2.88
C SER A 206 -3.21 -6.07 1.45
N MET A 207 -2.06 -5.52 1.04
CA MET A 207 -1.84 -5.19 -0.37
C MET A 207 -1.98 -6.43 -1.24
N PRO A 208 -2.72 -6.36 -2.35
CA PRO A 208 -2.88 -7.50 -3.23
C PRO A 208 -1.61 -7.76 -4.04
N VAL A 209 -1.43 -9.02 -4.41
CA VAL A 209 -0.60 -9.46 -5.54
C VAL A 209 -1.57 -10.13 -6.51
N SER A 210 -1.72 -9.65 -7.72
CA SER A 210 -2.72 -10.17 -8.66
C SER A 210 -2.51 -11.66 -8.98
N ASP A 211 -3.58 -12.35 -9.32
CA ASP A 211 -3.51 -13.76 -9.73
C ASP A 211 -2.66 -13.91 -10.99
N GLU A 212 -2.71 -12.92 -11.89
CA GLU A 212 -1.86 -12.86 -13.06
C GLU A 212 -0.36 -12.78 -12.70
N THR A 213 0.00 -11.93 -11.74
CA THR A 213 1.38 -11.85 -11.23
C THR A 213 1.83 -13.17 -10.63
N PHE A 214 1.01 -13.81 -9.84
CA PHE A 214 1.34 -15.12 -9.30
C PHE A 214 1.50 -16.20 -10.39
N ALA A 215 0.67 -16.18 -11.42
CA ALA A 215 0.80 -17.11 -12.55
C ALA A 215 2.13 -16.92 -13.31
N VAL A 216 2.53 -15.66 -13.53
CA VAL A 216 3.83 -15.33 -14.16
C VAL A 216 4.99 -15.77 -13.27
N LEU A 217 4.89 -15.57 -11.96
CA LEU A 217 5.93 -16.00 -11.01
C LEU A 217 6.05 -17.53 -10.96
N ASP A 218 4.95 -18.25 -10.91
CA ASP A 218 4.95 -19.73 -10.93
C ASP A 218 5.61 -20.25 -12.22
N ALA A 219 5.29 -19.64 -13.36
CA ALA A 219 5.91 -20.01 -14.65
C ALA A 219 7.42 -19.67 -14.72
N ALA A 220 7.82 -18.52 -14.15
CA ALA A 220 9.21 -18.06 -14.20
C ALA A 220 10.13 -18.77 -13.20
N LEU A 221 9.58 -19.20 -12.07
CA LEU A 221 10.35 -19.80 -10.98
C LEU A 221 10.32 -21.33 -11.01
N GLY A 222 9.21 -21.93 -11.45
CA GLY A 222 9.06 -23.39 -11.41
C GLY A 222 9.26 -23.99 -10.01
N ASP A 223 9.88 -25.16 -9.96
CA ASP A 223 10.22 -25.83 -8.69
C ASP A 223 11.55 -25.29 -8.14
N VAL A 224 11.47 -24.21 -7.37
CA VAL A 224 12.65 -23.61 -6.72
C VAL A 224 13.04 -24.41 -5.49
N GLN A 225 14.31 -24.86 -5.44
CA GLN A 225 14.86 -25.51 -4.27
C GLN A 225 15.02 -24.51 -3.11
N GLN A 226 14.53 -24.84 -1.93
CA GLN A 226 14.76 -24.09 -0.70
C GLN A 226 16.16 -24.37 -0.18
N ILE A 227 17.02 -23.36 -0.19
CA ILE A 227 18.45 -23.45 0.18
C ILE A 227 18.80 -22.64 1.43
N TYR A 228 17.88 -21.76 1.87
CA TYR A 228 18.07 -20.96 3.10
C TYR A 228 17.07 -21.43 4.16
N ASP A 229 17.58 -21.75 5.36
CA ASP A 229 16.70 -22.11 6.46
C ASP A 229 15.88 -20.91 6.93
N VAL A 230 16.54 -19.77 7.13
CA VAL A 230 15.88 -18.52 7.52
C VAL A 230 16.42 -17.37 6.67
N SER A 231 15.54 -16.52 6.15
CA SER A 231 15.93 -15.30 5.47
C SER A 231 15.29 -14.05 6.08
N PHE A 232 15.92 -12.90 5.79
CA PHE A 232 15.28 -11.59 5.88
C PHE A 232 15.45 -10.89 4.53
N ILE A 233 14.35 -10.46 3.93
CA ILE A 233 14.37 -9.75 2.65
C ILE A 233 13.66 -8.41 2.82
N GLY A 234 14.39 -7.30 2.64
CA GLY A 234 13.84 -5.95 2.75
C GLY A 234 14.86 -4.90 3.14
N ALA A 235 14.41 -3.67 3.35
CA ALA A 235 15.24 -2.55 3.75
C ALA A 235 15.86 -2.78 5.14
N LEU A 236 17.17 -2.55 5.26
CA LEU A 236 17.92 -2.72 6.48
C LEU A 236 17.96 -1.41 7.30
N TYR A 237 16.85 -1.10 7.94
CA TYR A 237 16.83 -0.02 8.93
C TYR A 237 17.66 -0.41 10.18
N PRO A 238 18.24 0.56 10.91
CA PRO A 238 19.12 0.28 12.04
C PRO A 238 18.55 -0.73 13.05
N TYR A 239 17.27 -0.61 13.41
CA TYR A 239 16.64 -1.55 14.35
C TYR A 239 16.54 -2.98 13.77
N ARG A 240 16.32 -3.14 12.45
CA ARG A 240 16.26 -4.46 11.80
C ARG A 240 17.62 -5.14 11.78
N VAL A 241 18.67 -4.35 11.55
CA VAL A 241 20.05 -4.84 11.67
C VAL A 241 20.32 -5.34 13.09
N GLN A 242 19.96 -4.57 14.12
CA GLN A 242 20.09 -4.98 15.52
C GLN A 242 19.32 -6.27 15.82
N MET A 243 18.10 -6.39 15.31
CA MET A 243 17.30 -7.60 15.50
C MET A 243 17.94 -8.83 14.82
N ILE A 244 18.42 -8.67 13.59
CA ILE A 244 19.09 -9.75 12.84
C ILE A 244 20.38 -10.18 13.57
N GLU A 245 21.16 -9.24 14.05
CA GLU A 245 22.37 -9.53 14.83
C GLU A 245 22.06 -10.22 16.16
N ALA A 246 20.98 -9.82 16.83
CA ALA A 246 20.48 -10.52 18.02
C ALA A 246 20.13 -11.98 17.71
N LEU A 247 19.42 -12.24 16.62
CA LEU A 247 19.08 -13.60 16.20
C LEU A 247 20.33 -14.44 15.91
N ARG A 248 21.29 -13.86 15.20
CA ARG A 248 22.58 -14.52 14.92
C ARG A 248 23.36 -14.85 16.20
N SER A 249 23.34 -13.96 17.20
CA SER A 249 23.98 -14.21 18.49
C SER A 249 23.33 -15.35 19.27
N HIS A 250 22.08 -15.69 18.95
CA HIS A 250 21.36 -16.85 19.50
C HIS A 250 21.45 -18.10 18.61
N GLY A 251 22.34 -18.09 17.60
CA GLY A 251 22.60 -19.26 16.75
C GLY A 251 21.69 -19.42 15.55
N VAL A 252 20.82 -18.43 15.24
CA VAL A 252 20.00 -18.46 14.02
C VAL A 252 20.79 -17.85 12.88
N GLU A 253 21.14 -18.65 11.88
CA GLU A 253 21.74 -18.13 10.65
C GLU A 253 20.67 -17.51 9.77
N VAL A 254 20.74 -16.18 9.59
CA VAL A 254 19.79 -15.41 8.77
C VAL A 254 20.46 -14.98 7.47
N ALA A 255 19.97 -15.48 6.34
CA ALA A 255 20.35 -15.02 5.02
C ALA A 255 19.68 -13.67 4.73
N VAL A 256 20.50 -12.61 4.65
CA VAL A 256 19.99 -11.23 4.46
C VAL A 256 19.99 -10.87 2.99
N ASN A 257 18.83 -10.51 2.45
CA ASN A 257 18.66 -10.12 1.04
C ASN A 257 19.39 -11.06 0.05
N PRO A 258 19.20 -12.39 0.15
CA PRO A 258 19.99 -13.36 -0.61
C PRO A 258 19.83 -13.25 -2.14
N HIS A 259 18.79 -12.55 -2.59
CA HIS A 259 18.54 -12.25 -4.01
C HIS A 259 19.42 -11.12 -4.56
N ARG A 260 20.26 -10.49 -3.74
CA ARG A 260 21.17 -9.41 -4.12
C ARG A 260 22.62 -9.89 -4.11
N ALA A 261 23.35 -9.54 -5.16
CA ALA A 261 24.79 -9.85 -5.24
C ALA A 261 25.63 -9.10 -4.19
N ASP A 262 25.12 -7.96 -3.68
CA ASP A 262 25.78 -7.09 -2.68
C ASP A 262 24.84 -6.81 -1.50
N ALA A 263 24.50 -7.85 -0.77
CA ALA A 263 23.55 -7.82 0.36
C ALA A 263 23.87 -6.80 1.47
N THR A 264 25.07 -6.21 1.45
CA THR A 264 25.59 -5.33 2.51
C THR A 264 25.44 -3.83 2.21
N ARG A 265 24.97 -3.42 1.02
CA ARG A 265 24.87 -2.01 0.67
C ARG A 265 23.53 -1.39 1.03
N ASP A 266 23.60 -0.16 1.52
CA ASP A 266 22.47 0.67 1.88
C ASP A 266 21.54 0.88 0.66
N PHE A 267 20.23 0.85 0.90
CA PHE A 267 19.20 0.98 -0.12
C PHE A 267 19.33 2.24 -1.00
N ALA A 268 20.01 3.27 -0.50
CA ALA A 268 20.21 4.53 -1.21
C ALA A 268 21.26 4.47 -2.33
N GLU A 269 22.21 3.52 -2.28
CA GLU A 269 23.35 3.50 -3.22
C GLU A 269 23.15 2.63 -4.47
N SER A 270 22.16 1.76 -4.49
CA SER A 270 22.00 0.71 -5.53
C SER A 270 20.94 1.03 -6.58
N ARG A 271 20.91 2.23 -7.14
CA ARG A 271 19.96 2.58 -8.20
C ARG A 271 20.21 1.92 -9.56
N THR A 272 21.40 1.40 -9.81
CA THR A 272 21.81 0.90 -11.13
C THR A 272 21.72 -0.63 -11.31
N ASN A 273 21.61 -1.41 -10.22
CA ASN A 273 21.50 -2.87 -10.25
C ASN A 273 20.47 -3.37 -9.23
N GLN A 274 19.28 -2.81 -9.26
CA GLN A 274 18.22 -3.33 -8.38
C GLN A 274 17.76 -4.69 -8.92
N PRO A 275 17.65 -5.71 -8.04
CA PRO A 275 17.06 -6.98 -8.43
C PRO A 275 15.65 -6.76 -8.92
N THR A 276 15.24 -7.55 -9.90
CA THR A 276 13.87 -7.54 -10.39
C THR A 276 12.92 -8.04 -9.29
N TYR A 277 11.62 -7.77 -9.45
CA TYR A 277 10.61 -8.34 -8.55
C TYR A 277 10.62 -9.88 -8.59
N VAL A 278 10.89 -10.47 -9.76
CA VAL A 278 11.07 -11.93 -9.90
C VAL A 278 12.25 -12.43 -9.06
N ASP A 279 13.38 -11.70 -9.01
CA ASP A 279 14.52 -12.07 -8.17
C ASP A 279 14.21 -11.95 -6.68
N TYR A 280 13.48 -10.92 -6.30
CA TYR A 280 12.96 -10.75 -4.94
C TYR A 280 12.07 -11.94 -4.53
N MET A 281 11.11 -12.30 -5.37
CA MET A 281 10.20 -13.42 -5.13
C MET A 281 10.93 -14.78 -5.16
N ARG A 282 11.96 -14.91 -6.01
CA ARG A 282 12.86 -16.10 -5.99
C ARG A 282 13.57 -16.24 -4.66
N GLY A 283 14.09 -15.14 -4.09
CA GLY A 283 14.71 -15.16 -2.76
C GLY A 283 13.77 -15.64 -1.67
N LEU A 284 12.49 -15.26 -1.74
CA LEU A 284 11.45 -15.78 -0.84
C LEU A 284 11.19 -17.27 -1.07
N ALA A 285 11.03 -17.70 -2.34
CA ALA A 285 10.81 -19.10 -2.69
C ALA A 285 11.98 -20.02 -2.30
N GLN A 286 13.21 -19.51 -2.31
CA GLN A 286 14.43 -20.23 -1.90
C GLN A 286 14.58 -20.34 -0.37
N SER A 287 13.71 -19.70 0.39
CA SER A 287 13.76 -19.68 1.85
C SER A 287 12.72 -20.64 2.44
N LYS A 288 13.12 -21.47 3.38
CA LYS A 288 12.18 -22.28 4.16
C LYS A 288 11.30 -21.38 5.02
N MET A 289 11.94 -20.41 5.67
CA MET A 289 11.29 -19.42 6.54
C MET A 289 11.81 -18.02 6.23
N THR A 290 10.98 -16.98 6.41
CA THR A 290 11.41 -15.60 6.36
C THR A 290 10.92 -14.83 7.58
N ILE A 291 11.75 -13.94 8.11
CA ILE A 291 11.38 -13.12 9.26
C ILE A 291 10.78 -11.81 8.76
N ASN A 292 9.64 -11.44 9.33
CA ASN A 292 9.02 -10.15 9.13
C ASN A 292 9.05 -9.34 10.43
N PHE A 293 9.34 -8.04 10.30
CA PHE A 293 9.22 -7.06 11.38
C PHE A 293 8.17 -6.03 10.97
N SER A 294 7.09 -5.94 11.74
CA SER A 294 5.96 -5.06 11.47
C SER A 294 6.28 -3.58 11.63
N ILE A 295 7.23 -3.24 12.50
CA ILE A 295 7.57 -1.85 12.80
C ILE A 295 7.98 -1.11 11.52
N SER A 296 7.36 0.06 11.31
CA SER A 296 7.67 0.96 10.19
C SER A 296 9.02 1.64 10.34
N SER A 297 9.52 2.24 9.25
CA SER A 297 10.78 3.00 9.26
C SER A 297 10.75 4.20 10.21
N SER A 298 9.56 4.73 10.51
CA SER A 298 9.38 5.82 11.46
C SER A 298 9.44 5.41 12.92
N LEU A 299 9.46 4.11 13.22
CA LEU A 299 9.34 3.52 14.56
C LEU A 299 8.04 3.90 15.32
N ASN A 300 7.09 4.54 14.65
CA ASN A 300 5.88 5.09 15.26
C ASN A 300 4.62 4.28 14.93
N GLY A 301 4.75 3.21 14.18
CA GLY A 301 3.61 2.41 13.78
C GLY A 301 4.02 1.02 13.32
N GLN A 302 3.08 0.13 13.40
CA GLN A 302 3.18 -1.22 12.88
C GLN A 302 2.48 -1.26 11.53
N GLN A 303 2.95 -2.11 10.64
CA GLN A 303 2.41 -2.24 9.29
C GLN A 303 2.21 -3.70 8.95
N LEU A 304 1.05 -4.02 8.41
CA LEU A 304 0.85 -5.27 7.71
C LEU A 304 1.65 -5.22 6.40
N LYS A 305 2.82 -5.85 6.41
CA LYS A 305 3.74 -5.78 5.26
C LYS A 305 3.25 -6.64 4.11
N THR A 306 3.34 -6.12 2.89
CA THR A 306 3.06 -6.87 1.65
C THR A 306 3.85 -8.17 1.56
N ARG A 307 5.08 -8.18 2.10
CA ARG A 307 5.94 -9.38 2.17
C ARG A 307 5.26 -10.59 2.80
N ILE A 308 4.35 -10.40 3.74
CA ILE A 308 3.63 -11.51 4.38
C ILE A 308 2.85 -12.28 3.33
N LEU A 309 2.06 -11.60 2.49
CA LEU A 309 1.32 -12.21 1.40
C LEU A 309 2.25 -12.78 0.32
N GLU A 310 3.28 -12.02 -0.05
CA GLU A 310 4.27 -12.42 -1.06
C GLU A 310 5.02 -13.69 -0.64
N ALA A 311 5.57 -13.72 0.56
CA ALA A 311 6.33 -14.87 1.06
C ALA A 311 5.47 -16.10 1.22
N SER A 312 4.30 -15.96 1.86
CA SER A 312 3.34 -17.08 1.98
C SER A 312 2.91 -17.57 0.60
N GLY A 313 2.60 -16.68 -0.33
CA GLY A 313 2.21 -16.99 -1.70
C GLY A 313 3.28 -17.76 -2.50
N MET A 314 4.55 -17.61 -2.12
CA MET A 314 5.68 -18.35 -2.69
C MET A 314 6.01 -19.67 -1.93
N GLY A 315 5.26 -19.99 -0.88
CA GLY A 315 5.48 -21.20 -0.09
C GLY A 315 6.62 -21.09 0.94
N CYS A 316 6.96 -19.87 1.34
CA CYS A 316 7.86 -19.59 2.44
C CYS A 316 7.07 -19.42 3.74
N LEU A 317 7.43 -20.10 4.82
CA LEU A 317 6.78 -19.87 6.12
C LEU A 317 7.20 -18.53 6.68
N VAL A 318 6.24 -17.68 7.00
CA VAL A 318 6.51 -16.36 7.60
C VAL A 318 6.55 -16.48 9.11
N LEU A 319 7.64 -15.96 9.68
CA LEU A 319 7.82 -15.72 11.12
C LEU A 319 7.63 -14.21 11.33
N THR A 320 6.56 -13.79 11.98
CA THR A 320 6.26 -12.36 12.17
C THR A 320 5.98 -12.02 13.63
N ASP A 321 6.23 -10.76 14.00
CA ASP A 321 5.78 -10.28 15.31
C ASP A 321 4.24 -10.22 15.34
N ASP A 322 3.65 -10.55 16.49
CA ASP A 322 2.20 -10.72 16.67
C ASP A 322 1.40 -9.40 16.65
N VAL A 323 2.08 -8.30 16.52
CA VAL A 323 1.51 -6.95 16.56
C VAL A 323 1.13 -6.42 15.17
N ASP A 324 1.48 -7.12 14.09
CA ASP A 324 1.12 -6.71 12.73
C ASP A 324 -0.34 -7.03 12.37
N ARG A 325 -1.04 -7.74 13.24
CA ARG A 325 -2.44 -8.15 13.09
C ARG A 325 -2.72 -9.02 11.88
N SER A 326 -1.69 -9.69 11.36
CA SER A 326 -1.83 -10.69 10.30
C SER A 326 -2.63 -11.92 10.77
N ASP A 327 -2.74 -12.12 12.08
CA ASP A 327 -3.62 -13.09 12.74
C ASP A 327 -5.11 -13.01 12.32
N ARG A 328 -5.52 -11.88 11.75
CA ARG A 328 -6.86 -11.72 11.17
C ARG A 328 -7.03 -12.47 9.84
N PHE A 329 -5.94 -12.79 9.18
CA PHE A 329 -5.92 -13.35 7.83
C PHE A 329 -5.31 -14.74 7.77
N TRP A 330 -4.42 -15.08 8.69
CA TRP A 330 -3.72 -16.36 8.77
C TRP A 330 -3.90 -17.02 10.13
N VAL A 331 -3.95 -18.35 10.14
CA VAL A 331 -4.08 -19.15 11.36
C VAL A 331 -2.69 -19.35 11.99
N ALA A 332 -2.55 -18.89 13.24
CA ALA A 332 -1.31 -19.00 13.99
C ALA A 332 -0.88 -20.46 14.20
N GLY A 333 0.38 -20.76 13.91
CA GLY A 333 0.97 -22.07 14.07
C GLY A 333 0.67 -23.09 12.95
N GLU A 334 -0.36 -22.82 12.12
CA GLU A 334 -0.77 -23.65 11.00
C GLU A 334 -0.38 -23.06 9.64
N GLU A 335 -0.61 -21.76 9.45
CA GLU A 335 -0.37 -21.05 8.18
C GLU A 335 0.77 -20.05 8.29
N MET A 336 1.05 -19.57 9.51
CA MET A 336 2.07 -18.58 9.84
C MET A 336 2.55 -18.80 11.27
N ALA A 337 3.80 -18.40 11.55
CA ALA A 337 4.38 -18.49 12.88
C ALA A 337 4.53 -17.08 13.49
N TYR A 338 4.13 -16.95 14.74
CA TYR A 338 4.14 -15.68 15.47
C TYR A 338 5.12 -15.74 16.64
N PHE A 339 5.76 -14.61 16.91
CA PHE A 339 6.56 -14.37 18.10
C PHE A 339 6.20 -13.02 18.73
N THR A 340 6.27 -12.94 20.03
CA THR A 340 6.07 -11.69 20.77
C THR A 340 7.42 -11.01 21.00
N GLU A 341 8.41 -11.81 21.38
CA GLU A 341 9.76 -11.32 21.65
C GLU A 341 10.78 -11.99 20.73
N PRO A 342 11.78 -11.25 20.27
CA PRO A 342 12.82 -11.81 19.39
C PRO A 342 13.57 -13.01 19.97
N SER A 343 13.67 -13.09 21.29
CA SER A 343 14.28 -14.23 22.00
C SER A 343 13.55 -15.56 21.82
N GLU A 344 12.30 -15.53 21.36
CA GLU A 344 11.49 -16.73 21.06
C GLU A 344 11.83 -17.34 19.68
N VAL A 345 12.35 -16.52 18.76
CA VAL A 345 12.60 -16.92 17.37
C VAL A 345 13.53 -18.12 17.24
N PRO A 346 14.65 -18.25 17.98
CA PRO A 346 15.52 -19.41 17.89
C PRO A 346 14.78 -20.73 18.15
N ALA A 347 14.02 -20.79 19.24
CA ALA A 347 13.23 -21.99 19.58
C ALA A 347 12.12 -22.26 18.55
N LEU A 348 11.51 -21.20 18.03
CA LEU A 348 10.49 -21.30 16.99
C LEU A 348 11.07 -21.87 15.69
N VAL A 349 12.21 -21.36 15.23
CA VAL A 349 12.93 -21.85 14.06
C VAL A 349 13.31 -23.33 14.24
N GLU A 350 13.91 -23.68 15.38
CA GLU A 350 14.30 -25.06 15.69
C GLU A 350 13.08 -26.00 15.65
N SER A 351 11.93 -25.57 16.18
CA SER A 351 10.70 -26.37 16.21
C SER A 351 10.18 -26.72 14.82
N TYR A 352 10.45 -25.92 13.79
CA TYR A 352 10.09 -26.20 12.41
C TYR A 352 11.20 -26.97 11.66
N LEU A 353 12.46 -26.67 11.91
CA LEU A 353 13.57 -27.35 11.25
C LEU A 353 13.71 -28.80 11.72
N SER A 354 13.40 -29.09 13.00
CA SER A 354 13.42 -30.46 13.54
C SER A 354 12.22 -31.30 13.14
N ASP A 355 11.14 -30.68 12.60
CA ASP A 355 9.95 -31.38 12.08
C ASP A 355 9.66 -30.94 10.62
N PRO A 356 10.34 -31.53 9.62
CA PRO A 356 10.16 -31.16 8.22
C PRO A 356 8.72 -31.35 7.70
N GLU A 357 7.97 -32.29 8.26
CA GLU A 357 6.57 -32.52 7.87
C GLU A 357 5.68 -31.38 8.38
N ARG A 358 5.89 -30.91 9.61
CA ARG A 358 5.19 -29.74 10.14
C ARG A 358 5.51 -28.51 9.32
N LEU A 359 6.78 -28.29 9.01
CA LEU A 359 7.20 -27.16 8.18
C LEU A 359 6.52 -27.19 6.82
N SER A 360 6.57 -28.34 6.13
CA SER A 360 5.95 -28.50 4.81
C SER A 360 4.43 -28.28 4.85
N ARG A 361 3.74 -28.79 5.88
CA ARG A 361 2.30 -28.53 6.06
C ARG A 361 2.00 -27.06 6.26
N ALA A 362 2.77 -26.35 7.10
CA ALA A 362 2.58 -24.93 7.36
C ALA A 362 2.85 -24.07 6.11
N GLN A 363 3.90 -24.40 5.36
CA GLN A 363 4.20 -23.75 4.08
C GLN A 363 3.09 -23.94 3.05
N ALA A 364 2.59 -25.16 2.90
CA ALA A 364 1.50 -25.46 1.97
C ALA A 364 0.20 -24.77 2.37
N ALA A 365 -0.14 -24.78 3.66
CA ALA A 365 -1.32 -24.11 4.18
C ALA A 365 -1.22 -22.58 4.03
N GLY A 366 -0.09 -21.98 4.38
CA GLY A 366 0.18 -20.56 4.19
C GLY A 366 0.10 -20.13 2.72
N LYS A 367 0.67 -20.94 1.80
CA LYS A 367 0.58 -20.69 0.35
C LYS A 367 -0.87 -20.74 -0.13
N ALA A 368 -1.61 -21.77 0.23
CA ALA A 368 -3.01 -21.92 -0.15
C ALA A 368 -3.85 -20.75 0.39
N ARG A 369 -3.61 -20.38 1.65
CA ARG A 369 -4.28 -19.23 2.27
C ARG A 369 -3.98 -17.93 1.54
N ALA A 370 -2.71 -17.58 1.34
CA ALA A 370 -2.30 -16.37 0.64
C ALA A 370 -2.97 -16.24 -0.74
N ARG A 371 -2.99 -17.33 -1.51
CA ARG A 371 -3.61 -17.37 -2.83
C ARG A 371 -5.13 -17.21 -2.78
N SER A 372 -5.79 -17.76 -1.76
CA SER A 372 -7.25 -17.67 -1.62
C SER A 372 -7.76 -16.30 -1.16
N ILE A 373 -6.97 -15.58 -0.35
CA ILE A 373 -7.37 -14.27 0.19
C ILE A 373 -6.80 -13.08 -0.58
N ASN A 374 -5.94 -13.34 -1.52
CA ASN A 374 -5.12 -12.36 -2.24
C ASN A 374 -5.91 -11.12 -2.70
N VAL A 375 -6.88 -11.30 -3.58
CA VAL A 375 -7.71 -10.23 -4.12
C VAL A 375 -8.83 -9.83 -3.17
N THR A 376 -9.48 -10.81 -2.56
CA THR A 376 -10.67 -10.60 -1.74
C THR A 376 -10.38 -9.91 -0.41
N ASN A 377 -9.18 -10.08 0.15
CA ASN A 377 -8.81 -9.41 1.39
C ASN A 377 -8.72 -7.90 1.23
N PHE A 378 -8.10 -7.42 0.16
CA PHE A 378 -7.99 -5.99 -0.12
C PHE A 378 -9.34 -5.41 -0.52
N TRP A 379 -9.91 -5.88 -1.62
CA TRP A 379 -11.14 -5.31 -2.18
C TRP A 379 -12.37 -5.61 -1.35
N GLY A 380 -12.49 -6.82 -0.81
CA GLY A 380 -13.59 -7.16 0.11
C GLY A 380 -13.48 -6.42 1.44
N GLY A 381 -12.28 -6.12 1.91
CA GLY A 381 -12.06 -5.25 3.07
C GLY A 381 -12.53 -3.81 2.81
N ILE A 382 -12.28 -3.30 1.60
CA ILE A 382 -12.79 -1.99 1.16
C ILE A 382 -14.32 -2.02 1.11
N ASP A 383 -14.92 -3.00 0.45
CA ASP A 383 -16.39 -3.13 0.34
C ASP A 383 -17.07 -3.24 1.69
N ALA A 384 -16.53 -4.05 2.60
CA ALA A 384 -17.03 -4.14 3.96
C ALA A 384 -16.95 -2.79 4.70
N GLY A 385 -15.91 -2.01 4.46
CA GLY A 385 -15.75 -0.68 5.00
C GLY A 385 -16.74 0.33 4.42
N LEU A 386 -16.95 0.30 3.11
CA LEU A 386 -17.94 1.12 2.41
C LEU A 386 -19.36 0.81 2.89
N ALA A 387 -19.71 -0.47 3.01
CA ALA A 387 -21.00 -0.92 3.53
C ALA A 387 -21.27 -0.39 4.95
N ARG A 388 -20.27 -0.44 5.85
CA ARG A 388 -20.39 0.12 7.22
C ARG A 388 -20.68 1.63 7.22
N ARG A 389 -20.25 2.33 6.17
CA ARG A 389 -20.49 3.77 6.00
C ARG A 389 -21.75 4.10 5.21
N GLY A 390 -22.49 3.11 4.73
CA GLY A 390 -23.64 3.30 3.85
C GLY A 390 -23.28 3.88 2.48
N LEU A 391 -22.04 3.63 2.03
CA LEU A 391 -21.55 4.07 0.73
C LEU A 391 -21.68 2.92 -0.31
N PRO A 392 -21.77 3.25 -1.60
CA PRO A 392 -21.77 2.24 -2.66
C PRO A 392 -20.56 1.31 -2.56
N GLN A 393 -20.77 0.02 -2.77
CA GLN A 393 -19.73 -1.00 -2.82
C GLN A 393 -19.19 -1.14 -4.25
N ILE A 394 -17.99 -1.69 -4.39
CA ILE A 394 -17.34 -1.95 -5.67
C ILE A 394 -17.93 -3.19 -6.33
N ARG A 395 -18.30 -4.18 -5.52
CA ARG A 395 -18.95 -5.40 -5.98
C ARG A 395 -20.33 -5.50 -5.35
N ASP A 396 -21.34 -5.55 -6.21
CA ASP A 396 -22.74 -5.70 -5.81
C ASP A 396 -23.03 -7.11 -5.27
#